data_182027b7144106da9af78051840e565b
#
_entry.id   182027b7144106da9af78051840e565b
#
_cell.length_a   1.000
_cell.length_b   1.000
_cell.length_c   1.000
_cell.angle_alpha   90.00
_cell.angle_beta   90.00
_cell.angle_gamma   90.00
#
_symmetry.space_group_name_H-M   'P 1'
#
loop_
_entity.id
_entity.type
_entity.pdbx_description
1 polymer ?
#
loop_
_entity_poly.entity_id
_entity_poly.type
_entity_poly.pdbx_seq_one_letter_code
_entity_poly.pdbx_strand_id
1 'polypeptide(L)'
;MKKSFTLIEVLVSITILSIIILSISQVISTIKTSKQTLKRIVEKSQREEIVTKLLYYDIMNSSKIQIINKNKNFSIIKMRTKNSLYNIPYPYITYYISKKENSLMRLSTPNETFLPVFSDFKNYYLLKLAKKLQIFKIYQNKDKFFIYFHIKNKKPVYFEFRRK
;
A
#
# COMPACT_ATOMS: atom_id res chain seq x y z
N MET A 1 4.32 -1.40 71.18
CA MET A 1 2.99 -1.98 70.91
C MET A 1 2.99 -2.38 69.40
N LYS A 2 2.90 -3.65 69.07
CA LYS A 2 2.71 -4.11 67.68
C LYS A 2 1.23 -3.92 67.34
N LYS A 3 0.95 -3.02 66.43
CA LYS A 3 -0.39 -2.87 65.88
C LYS A 3 -0.67 -4.09 64.99
N SER A 4 -1.61 -4.95 65.37
CA SER A 4 -2.11 -6.03 64.49
C SER A 4 -3.15 -5.46 63.54
N PHE A 5 -3.05 -5.83 62.27
CA PHE A 5 -4.01 -5.46 61.27
C PHE A 5 -5.38 -6.07 61.59
N THR A 6 -6.44 -5.27 61.44
CA THR A 6 -7.81 -5.75 61.59
C THR A 6 -8.25 -6.48 60.30
N LEU A 7 -9.13 -7.45 60.46
CA LEU A 7 -9.70 -8.20 59.33
C LEU A 7 -10.34 -7.25 58.29
N ILE A 8 -10.98 -6.19 58.75
CA ILE A 8 -11.65 -5.20 57.89
C ILE A 8 -10.67 -4.41 57.05
N GLU A 9 -9.48 -4.04 57.58
CA GLU A 9 -8.44 -3.34 56.82
C GLU A 9 -7.89 -4.20 55.69
N VAL A 10 -7.71 -5.49 55.91
CA VAL A 10 -7.27 -6.42 54.86
C VAL A 10 -8.35 -6.54 53.77
N LEU A 11 -9.61 -6.65 54.13
CA LEU A 11 -10.72 -6.80 53.22
C LEU A 11 -10.90 -5.53 52.35
N VAL A 12 -10.82 -4.35 52.93
CA VAL A 12 -10.86 -3.08 52.22
C VAL A 12 -9.65 -2.93 51.28
N SER A 13 -8.47 -3.32 51.74
CA SER A 13 -7.26 -3.25 50.89
C SER A 13 -7.34 -4.15 49.64
N ILE A 14 -7.87 -5.37 49.80
CA ILE A 14 -8.06 -6.30 48.66
C ILE A 14 -9.11 -5.77 47.70
N THR A 15 -10.20 -5.18 48.17
CA THR A 15 -11.23 -4.62 47.30
C THR A 15 -10.69 -3.44 46.46
N ILE A 16 -9.95 -2.53 47.10
CA ILE A 16 -9.32 -1.39 46.39
C ILE A 16 -8.32 -1.90 45.41
N LEU A 17 -7.45 -2.85 45.77
CA LEU A 17 -6.49 -3.43 44.85
C LEU A 17 -7.14 -4.07 43.64
N SER A 18 -8.25 -4.80 43.84
CA SER A 18 -9.01 -5.43 42.74
C SER A 18 -9.56 -4.40 41.76
N ILE A 19 -10.11 -3.29 42.24
CA ILE A 19 -10.64 -2.20 41.41
C ILE A 19 -9.49 -1.56 40.59
N ILE A 20 -8.33 -1.35 41.21
CA ILE A 20 -7.15 -0.79 40.51
C ILE A 20 -6.68 -1.72 39.38
N ILE A 21 -6.58 -3.02 39.65
CA ILE A 21 -6.17 -4.02 38.65
C ILE A 21 -7.15 -4.05 37.47
N LEU A 22 -8.46 -4.03 37.74
CA LEU A 22 -9.49 -3.99 36.69
C LEU A 22 -9.38 -2.72 35.86
N SER A 23 -9.19 -1.57 36.49
CA SER A 23 -9.03 -0.28 35.78
C SER A 23 -7.79 -0.27 34.88
N ILE A 24 -6.66 -0.77 35.36
CA ILE A 24 -5.42 -0.88 34.58
C ILE A 24 -5.63 -1.82 33.38
N SER A 25 -6.29 -2.96 33.58
CA SER A 25 -6.58 -3.91 32.51
C SER A 25 -7.44 -3.30 31.39
N GLN A 26 -8.44 -2.49 31.72
CA GLN A 26 -9.25 -1.76 30.75
C GLN A 26 -8.42 -0.74 29.95
N VAL A 27 -7.57 0.03 30.64
CA VAL A 27 -6.69 0.99 29.97
C VAL A 27 -5.75 0.30 29.00
N ILE A 28 -5.12 -0.81 29.38
CA ILE A 28 -4.23 -1.58 28.52
C ILE A 28 -4.96 -2.11 27.29
N SER A 29 -6.17 -2.63 27.45
CA SER A 29 -6.98 -3.14 26.34
C SER A 29 -7.35 -2.02 25.35
N THR A 30 -7.73 -0.85 25.84
CA THR A 30 -8.03 0.34 25.02
C THR A 30 -6.81 0.82 24.25
N ILE A 31 -5.65 0.89 24.88
CA ILE A 31 -4.38 1.27 24.21
C ILE A 31 -4.04 0.27 23.11
N LYS A 32 -4.18 -1.03 23.38
CA LYS A 32 -3.90 -2.08 22.39
C LYS A 32 -4.80 -1.97 21.15
N THR A 33 -6.10 -1.73 21.36
CA THR A 33 -7.08 -1.56 20.30
C THR A 33 -6.79 -0.29 19.48
N SER A 34 -6.53 0.82 20.14
CA SER A 34 -6.17 2.10 19.49
C SER A 34 -4.90 1.97 18.67
N LYS A 35 -3.86 1.31 19.19
CA LYS A 35 -2.61 1.06 18.47
C LYS A 35 -2.83 0.22 17.21
N GLN A 36 -3.66 -0.82 17.28
CA GLN A 36 -3.98 -1.64 16.10
C GLN A 36 -4.76 -0.85 15.05
N THR A 37 -5.69 0.00 15.46
CA THR A 37 -6.47 0.84 14.55
C THR A 37 -5.58 1.89 13.88
N LEU A 38 -4.72 2.57 14.64
CA LEU A 38 -3.74 3.52 14.09
C LEU A 38 -2.79 2.85 13.11
N LYS A 39 -2.25 1.67 13.45
CA LYS A 39 -1.38 0.91 12.54
C LYS A 39 -2.10 0.59 11.21
N ARG A 40 -3.35 0.15 11.26
CA ARG A 40 -4.16 -0.12 10.06
C ARG A 40 -4.39 1.13 9.20
N ILE A 41 -4.68 2.27 9.84
CA ILE A 41 -4.90 3.54 9.13
C ILE A 41 -3.61 4.00 8.46
N VAL A 42 -2.49 3.98 9.17
CA VAL A 42 -1.17 4.37 8.63
C VAL A 42 -0.75 3.46 7.48
N GLU A 43 -0.81 2.14 7.65
CA GLU A 43 -0.51 1.19 6.57
C GLU A 43 -1.42 1.37 5.35
N LYS A 44 -2.67 1.74 5.57
CA LYS A 44 -3.66 1.97 4.51
C LYS A 44 -3.36 3.25 3.73
N SER A 45 -3.00 4.33 4.40
CA SER A 45 -2.62 5.62 3.79
C SER A 45 -1.28 5.51 3.05
N GLN A 46 -0.29 4.89 3.67
CA GLN A 46 1.04 4.71 3.06
C GLN A 46 1.00 3.95 1.73
N ARG A 47 0.11 2.98 1.57
CA ARG A 47 0.03 2.20 0.30
C ARG A 47 -0.39 3.05 -0.89
N GLU A 48 -1.35 3.95 -0.73
CA GLU A 48 -1.79 4.83 -1.82
C GLU A 48 -0.68 5.83 -2.19
N GLU A 49 -0.02 6.36 -1.18
CA GLU A 49 1.12 7.25 -1.35
C GLU A 49 2.30 6.56 -2.04
N ILE A 50 2.61 5.32 -1.66
CA ILE A 50 3.65 4.50 -2.31
C ILE A 50 3.31 4.25 -3.78
N VAL A 51 2.07 3.89 -4.10
CA VAL A 51 1.63 3.68 -5.48
C VAL A 51 1.80 4.97 -6.30
N THR A 52 1.36 6.09 -5.76
CA THR A 52 1.45 7.40 -6.40
C THR A 52 2.91 7.81 -6.63
N LYS A 53 3.75 7.69 -5.62
CA LYS A 53 5.19 8.01 -5.70
C LYS A 53 5.91 7.12 -6.73
N LEU A 54 5.66 5.82 -6.71
CA LEU A 54 6.29 4.90 -7.66
C LEU A 54 5.88 5.21 -9.10
N LEU A 55 4.59 5.40 -9.36
CA LEU A 55 4.11 5.77 -10.69
C LEU A 55 4.72 7.09 -11.15
N TYR A 56 4.77 8.09 -10.28
CA TYR A 56 5.39 9.37 -10.57
C TYR A 56 6.86 9.22 -10.94
N TYR A 57 7.67 8.57 -10.10
CA TYR A 57 9.10 8.41 -10.35
C TYR A 57 9.39 7.55 -11.59
N ASP A 58 8.63 6.49 -11.81
CA ASP A 58 8.81 5.63 -12.98
C ASP A 58 8.50 6.39 -14.28
N ILE A 59 7.43 7.18 -14.31
CA ILE A 59 7.05 7.97 -15.50
C ILE A 59 8.02 9.13 -15.72
N MET A 60 8.38 9.88 -14.68
CA MET A 60 9.29 11.02 -14.79
C MET A 60 10.67 10.63 -15.29
N ASN A 61 11.18 9.47 -14.86
CA ASN A 61 12.49 8.97 -15.24
C ASN A 61 12.45 8.01 -16.45
N SER A 62 11.31 7.89 -17.13
CA SER A 62 11.19 7.01 -18.29
C SER A 62 11.70 7.68 -19.57
N SER A 63 12.28 6.89 -20.48
CA SER A 63 12.67 7.32 -21.81
C SER A 63 11.55 7.10 -22.85
N LYS A 64 10.83 5.99 -22.74
CA LYS A 64 9.74 5.59 -23.64
C LYS A 64 8.55 5.12 -22.83
N ILE A 65 7.37 5.61 -23.17
CA ILE A 65 6.11 5.24 -22.49
C ILE A 65 5.12 4.79 -23.56
N GLN A 66 4.45 3.69 -23.28
CA GLN A 66 3.34 3.18 -24.08
C GLN A 66 2.15 2.91 -23.16
N ILE A 67 1.02 3.52 -23.46
CA ILE A 67 -0.23 3.34 -22.72
C ILE A 67 -1.20 2.53 -23.59
N ILE A 68 -1.68 1.42 -23.06
CA ILE A 68 -2.62 0.52 -23.73
C ILE A 68 -3.92 0.49 -22.91
N ASN A 69 -4.97 1.06 -23.47
CA ASN A 69 -6.30 1.05 -22.85
C ASN A 69 -7.03 -0.25 -23.24
N LYS A 70 -6.88 -1.28 -22.40
CA LYS A 70 -7.39 -2.62 -22.69
C LYS A 70 -8.92 -2.71 -22.61
N ASN A 71 -9.54 -1.95 -21.70
CA ASN A 71 -11.00 -1.87 -21.53
C ASN A 71 -11.41 -0.53 -20.88
N LYS A 72 -12.73 -0.35 -20.62
CA LYS A 72 -13.25 0.89 -20.02
C LYS A 72 -12.62 1.22 -18.64
N ASN A 73 -12.17 0.22 -17.88
CA ASN A 73 -11.74 0.41 -16.48
C ASN A 73 -10.24 0.31 -16.27
N PHE A 74 -9.48 -0.36 -17.16
CA PHE A 74 -8.09 -0.66 -16.91
C PHE A 74 -7.18 -0.27 -18.06
N SER A 75 -6.08 0.39 -17.71
CA SER A 75 -4.95 0.69 -18.60
C SER A 75 -3.78 -0.21 -18.25
N ILE A 76 -2.96 -0.54 -19.24
CA ILE A 76 -1.63 -1.11 -19.08
C ILE A 76 -0.66 -0.01 -19.49
N ILE A 77 0.37 0.21 -18.68
CA ILE A 77 1.44 1.13 -19.03
C ILE A 77 2.74 0.36 -19.10
N LYS A 78 3.44 0.49 -20.21
CA LYS A 78 4.78 -0.03 -20.42
C LYS A 78 5.75 1.12 -20.57
N MET A 79 6.91 1.03 -19.92
CA MET A 79 7.91 2.07 -19.99
C MET A 79 9.31 1.49 -19.75
N ARG A 80 10.32 2.20 -20.25
CA ARG A 80 11.70 1.98 -19.88
C ARG A 80 12.17 3.14 -19.03
N THR A 81 12.62 2.89 -17.81
CA THR A 81 12.90 3.94 -16.82
C THR A 81 14.30 3.81 -16.22
N LYS A 82 14.83 4.91 -15.72
CA LYS A 82 16.05 4.92 -14.89
C LYS A 82 15.76 4.54 -13.43
N ASN A 83 14.49 4.52 -13.03
CA ASN A 83 14.10 4.20 -11.66
C ASN A 83 14.13 2.69 -11.43
N SER A 84 15.21 2.18 -10.86
CA SER A 84 15.39 0.76 -10.55
C SER A 84 15.21 0.48 -9.07
N LEU A 85 14.28 -0.41 -8.74
CA LEU A 85 14.09 -0.91 -7.37
C LEU A 85 14.92 -2.17 -7.06
N TYR A 86 15.44 -2.85 -8.08
CA TYR A 86 16.04 -4.17 -7.96
C TYR A 86 17.43 -4.25 -8.62
N ASN A 87 18.16 -3.16 -8.64
CA ASN A 87 19.49 -3.04 -9.26
C ASN A 87 19.55 -3.52 -10.74
N ILE A 88 18.42 -3.46 -11.45
CA ILE A 88 18.39 -3.71 -12.89
C ILE A 88 18.69 -2.38 -13.58
N PRO A 89 19.78 -2.25 -14.34
CA PRO A 89 20.06 -1.03 -15.08
C PRO A 89 19.00 -0.81 -16.18
N TYR A 90 18.35 0.35 -16.15
CA TYR A 90 17.31 0.74 -17.12
C TYR A 90 16.21 -0.30 -17.34
N PRO A 91 15.48 -0.71 -16.30
CA PRO A 91 14.48 -1.77 -16.39
C PRO A 91 13.31 -1.38 -17.30
N TYR A 92 12.73 -2.38 -17.93
CA TYR A 92 11.41 -2.29 -18.52
C TYR A 92 10.38 -2.51 -17.42
N ILE A 93 9.52 -1.52 -17.22
CA ILE A 93 8.45 -1.57 -16.23
C ILE A 93 7.11 -1.71 -16.92
N THR A 94 6.31 -2.65 -16.44
CA THR A 94 4.93 -2.82 -16.88
C THR A 94 3.98 -2.77 -15.69
N TYR A 95 3.06 -1.80 -15.70
CA TYR A 95 1.94 -1.76 -14.78
C TYR A 95 0.73 -2.40 -15.42
N TYR A 96 0.13 -3.34 -14.74
CA TYR A 96 -1.07 -4.04 -15.21
C TYR A 96 -1.94 -4.52 -14.06
N ILE A 97 -3.18 -4.88 -14.35
CA ILE A 97 -4.11 -5.45 -13.37
C ILE A 97 -4.14 -6.97 -13.51
N SER A 98 -3.83 -7.65 -12.43
CA SER A 98 -3.99 -9.10 -12.33
C SER A 98 -5.47 -9.46 -12.21
N LYS A 99 -5.97 -10.32 -13.12
CA LYS A 99 -7.39 -10.74 -13.12
C LYS A 99 -7.77 -11.54 -11.86
N LYS A 100 -6.85 -12.30 -11.28
CA LYS A 100 -7.12 -13.19 -10.15
C LYS A 100 -7.58 -12.44 -8.90
N GLU A 101 -7.03 -11.24 -8.64
CA GLU A 101 -7.31 -10.48 -7.42
C GLU A 101 -7.69 -9.02 -7.70
N ASN A 102 -7.85 -8.63 -8.95
CA ASN A 102 -7.95 -7.24 -9.37
C ASN A 102 -6.87 -6.36 -8.69
N SER A 103 -5.63 -6.86 -8.72
CA SER A 103 -4.50 -6.22 -8.06
C SER A 103 -3.65 -5.45 -9.07
N LEU A 104 -3.24 -4.23 -8.69
CA LEU A 104 -2.24 -3.48 -9.46
C LEU A 104 -0.87 -4.11 -9.23
N MET A 105 -0.27 -4.54 -10.32
CA MET A 105 1.04 -5.18 -10.34
C MET A 105 2.04 -4.29 -11.08
N ARG A 106 3.25 -4.19 -10.55
CA ARG A 106 4.42 -3.60 -11.21
C ARG A 106 5.41 -4.71 -11.52
N LEU A 107 5.59 -4.99 -12.79
CA LEU A 107 6.56 -5.95 -13.31
C LEU A 107 7.82 -5.19 -13.72
N SER A 108 8.99 -5.64 -13.26
CA SER A 108 10.30 -5.11 -13.64
C SER A 108 11.10 -6.21 -14.32
N THR A 109 11.59 -5.94 -15.51
CA THR A 109 12.37 -6.90 -16.32
C THR A 109 13.58 -6.22 -16.96
N PRO A 110 14.71 -6.92 -17.20
CA PRO A 110 15.84 -6.35 -17.91
C PRO A 110 15.55 -6.11 -19.40
N ASN A 111 14.68 -6.92 -20.00
CA ASN A 111 14.31 -6.86 -21.41
C ASN A 111 12.82 -6.59 -21.58
N GLU A 112 12.42 -6.11 -22.75
CA GLU A 112 11.02 -5.91 -23.08
C GLU A 112 10.24 -7.25 -23.03
N THR A 113 9.14 -7.27 -22.33
CA THR A 113 8.36 -8.48 -22.06
C THR A 113 6.91 -8.29 -22.45
N PHE A 114 6.31 -9.33 -23.01
CA PHE A 114 4.89 -9.37 -23.33
C PHE A 114 4.09 -10.01 -22.20
N LEU A 115 2.89 -9.53 -21.97
CA LEU A 115 1.94 -10.16 -21.04
C LEU A 115 1.08 -11.19 -21.79
N PRO A 116 0.77 -12.35 -21.20
CA PRO A 116 1.07 -12.78 -19.83
C PRO A 116 2.53 -13.22 -19.65
N VAL A 117 3.07 -13.00 -18.45
CA VAL A 117 4.40 -13.51 -18.07
C VAL A 117 4.25 -14.98 -17.73
N PHE A 118 4.94 -15.84 -18.46
CA PHE A 118 5.03 -17.28 -18.18
C PHE A 118 6.11 -17.54 -17.12
N SER A 119 5.94 -18.63 -16.36
CA SER A 119 6.82 -19.00 -15.25
C SER A 119 8.29 -19.22 -15.63
N ASP A 120 8.58 -19.40 -16.92
CA ASP A 120 9.92 -19.70 -17.43
C ASP A 120 10.84 -18.47 -17.58
N PHE A 121 10.30 -17.25 -17.33
CA PHE A 121 11.12 -16.05 -17.35
C PHE A 121 12.01 -15.99 -16.09
N LYS A 122 13.30 -16.24 -16.29
CA LYS A 122 14.34 -15.95 -15.29
C LYS A 122 14.56 -14.42 -15.27
N ASN A 123 14.75 -13.87 -14.06
CA ASN A 123 15.09 -12.44 -13.83
C ASN A 123 13.94 -11.43 -14.04
N TYR A 124 12.77 -11.70 -13.48
CA TYR A 124 11.75 -10.68 -13.33
C TYR A 124 11.43 -10.43 -11.85
N TYR A 125 11.02 -9.22 -11.56
CA TYR A 125 10.54 -8.85 -10.22
C TYR A 125 9.11 -8.35 -10.31
N LEU A 126 8.24 -8.94 -9.50
CA LEU A 126 6.83 -8.64 -9.47
C LEU A 126 6.43 -8.03 -8.13
N LEU A 127 6.01 -6.78 -8.14
CA LEU A 127 5.56 -6.06 -6.96
C LEU A 127 4.05 -5.85 -7.01
N LYS A 128 3.34 -6.35 -5.99
CA LYS A 128 1.91 -6.11 -5.79
C LYS A 128 1.74 -4.79 -5.04
N LEU A 129 1.17 -3.78 -5.70
CA LEU A 129 1.02 -2.42 -5.18
C LEU A 129 -0.32 -2.21 -4.46
N ALA A 130 -1.42 -2.65 -5.07
CA ALA A 130 -2.75 -2.48 -4.50
C ALA A 130 -3.63 -3.67 -4.84
N LYS A 131 -4.59 -3.99 -3.97
CA LYS A 131 -5.59 -5.05 -4.16
C LYS A 131 -6.97 -4.46 -4.36
N LYS A 132 -7.86 -5.23 -4.98
CA LYS A 132 -9.29 -4.91 -5.16
C LYS A 132 -9.51 -3.58 -5.91
N LEU A 133 -8.70 -3.31 -6.94
CA LEU A 133 -8.92 -2.17 -7.81
C LEU A 133 -10.20 -2.35 -8.63
N GLN A 134 -10.95 -1.27 -8.74
CA GLN A 134 -12.12 -1.17 -9.61
C GLN A 134 -11.78 -0.43 -10.90
N ILE A 135 -10.94 0.58 -10.81
CA ILE A 135 -10.53 1.40 -11.94
C ILE A 135 -9.04 1.71 -11.82
N PHE A 136 -8.33 1.66 -12.94
CA PHE A 136 -6.97 2.16 -13.10
C PHE A 136 -6.83 2.72 -14.51
N LYS A 137 -6.82 4.04 -14.63
CA LYS A 137 -6.75 4.74 -15.91
C LYS A 137 -5.58 5.70 -15.93
N ILE A 138 -4.90 5.71 -17.06
CA ILE A 138 -3.84 6.66 -17.35
C ILE A 138 -4.14 7.29 -18.70
N TYR A 139 -4.08 8.60 -18.74
CA TYR A 139 -4.23 9.39 -19.95
C TYR A 139 -2.98 10.25 -20.10
N GLN A 140 -2.54 10.38 -21.34
CA GLN A 140 -1.44 11.27 -21.71
C GLN A 140 -1.94 12.27 -22.72
N ASN A 141 -1.66 13.55 -22.46
CA ASN A 141 -1.85 14.63 -23.41
C ASN A 141 -0.54 15.42 -23.51
N LYS A 142 0.21 15.19 -24.59
CA LYS A 142 1.57 15.71 -24.80
C LYS A 142 2.49 15.29 -23.64
N ASP A 143 2.91 16.25 -22.83
CA ASP A 143 3.78 16.12 -21.66
C ASP A 143 3.04 15.90 -20.34
N LYS A 144 1.71 16.03 -20.33
CA LYS A 144 0.86 15.88 -19.15
C LYS A 144 0.32 14.48 -19.02
N PHE A 145 0.38 13.96 -17.80
CA PHE A 145 -0.17 12.66 -17.42
C PHE A 145 -1.26 12.84 -16.39
N PHE A 146 -2.40 12.21 -16.63
CA PHE A 146 -3.53 12.14 -15.71
C PHE A 146 -3.69 10.69 -15.27
N ILE A 147 -3.61 10.46 -13.98
CA ILE A 147 -3.75 9.13 -13.42
C ILE A 147 -4.95 9.13 -12.48
N TYR A 148 -5.79 8.15 -12.69
CA TYR A 148 -6.97 7.91 -11.87
C TYR A 148 -7.01 6.46 -11.46
N PHE A 149 -7.11 6.18 -10.15
CA PHE A 149 -7.37 4.83 -9.69
C PHE A 149 -8.34 4.82 -8.51
N HIS A 150 -9.14 3.77 -8.45
CA HIS A 150 -10.13 3.56 -7.42
C HIS A 150 -10.01 2.15 -6.86
N ILE A 151 -9.76 2.05 -5.57
CA ILE A 151 -9.73 0.82 -4.80
C ILE A 151 -11.10 0.64 -4.15
N LYS A 152 -11.67 -0.57 -4.18
CA LYS A 152 -12.97 -0.87 -3.55
C LYS A 152 -12.99 -0.40 -2.08
N ASN A 153 -14.06 0.30 -1.68
CA ASN A 153 -14.26 0.86 -0.34
C ASN A 153 -13.22 1.92 0.08
N LYS A 154 -12.63 2.63 -0.89
CA LYS A 154 -11.75 3.78 -0.64
C LYS A 154 -12.17 4.97 -1.48
N LYS A 155 -11.69 6.16 -1.12
CA LYS A 155 -11.86 7.33 -1.98
C LYS A 155 -11.05 7.15 -3.26
N PRO A 156 -11.56 7.61 -4.41
CA PRO A 156 -10.77 7.60 -5.63
C PRO A 156 -9.55 8.53 -5.48
N VAL A 157 -8.45 8.12 -6.07
CA VAL A 157 -7.22 8.91 -6.13
C VAL A 157 -7.03 9.38 -7.56
N TYR A 158 -6.79 10.65 -7.72
CA TYR A 158 -6.42 11.25 -9.00
C TYR A 158 -5.27 12.21 -8.80
N PHE A 159 -4.34 12.25 -9.74
CA PHE A 159 -3.25 13.20 -9.77
C PHE A 159 -2.79 13.47 -11.19
N GLU A 160 -2.31 14.69 -11.38
CA GLU A 160 -1.77 15.18 -12.63
C GLU A 160 -0.32 15.59 -12.42
N PHE A 161 0.52 15.35 -13.39
CA PHE A 161 1.86 15.89 -13.44
C PHE A 161 2.34 16.09 -14.87
N ARG A 162 3.32 16.96 -15.03
CA ARG A 162 3.94 17.26 -16.30
C ARG A 162 5.34 16.67 -16.32
N ARG A 163 5.66 15.96 -17.40
CA ARG A 163 6.99 15.48 -17.68
C ARG A 163 7.78 16.59 -18.39
N LYS A 164 8.94 16.94 -17.85
CA LYS A 164 9.89 17.89 -18.47
C LYS A 164 10.73 17.20 -19.52
#